data_cb874b61ebb51f69972c311da7d93711
#
_entry.id   cb874b61ebb51f69972c311da7d93711
#
_cell.length_a   1.000
_cell.length_b   1.000
_cell.length_c   1.000
_cell.angle_alpha   90.00
_cell.angle_beta   90.00
_cell.angle_gamma   90.00
#
_symmetry.space_group_name_H-M   'P 1'
#
loop_
_entity.id
_entity.type
_entity.pdbx_description
1 polymer ?
#
loop_
_entity_poly.entity_id
_entity_poly.type
_entity_poly.pdbx_seq_one_letter_code
_entity_poly.pdbx_strand_id
1 'polypeptide(L)'
;MTPHSPRIPRWFLLGTALVTGAVVMALEILGSRLLAPVFGSSLFVWGALIGVILAAMSSGYAFGGWVSDRYTSGQVLAALLLFSGGWTFLVAWTNQPILFEIEKLVQDPRWGPCLAATVLLAPPAFGLSGVLPAML
;
A
#
# COMPACT_ATOMS: atom_id res chain seq x y z
N MET A 1 -39.11 -9.82 2.91
CA MET A 1 -38.53 -9.09 1.78
C MET A 1 -37.06 -8.94 2.06
N THR A 2 -36.24 -9.81 1.50
CA THR A 2 -34.78 -9.69 1.62
C THR A 2 -34.32 -8.59 0.63
N PRO A 3 -33.60 -7.56 1.07
CA PRO A 3 -33.08 -6.56 0.14
C PRO A 3 -32.10 -7.26 -0.81
N HIS A 4 -32.41 -7.22 -2.10
CA HIS A 4 -31.48 -7.61 -3.14
C HIS A 4 -30.28 -6.67 -3.08
N SER A 5 -29.23 -7.07 -2.40
CA SER A 5 -27.93 -6.41 -2.56
C SER A 5 -27.53 -6.55 -4.04
N PRO A 6 -27.20 -5.46 -4.73
CA PRO A 6 -26.75 -5.54 -6.11
C PRO A 6 -25.51 -6.43 -6.17
N ARG A 7 -25.63 -7.60 -6.78
CA ARG A 7 -24.50 -8.52 -6.96
C ARG A 7 -23.52 -7.83 -7.90
N ILE A 8 -22.37 -7.40 -7.36
CA ILE A 8 -21.29 -6.83 -8.14
C ILE A 8 -20.87 -7.88 -9.18
N PRO A 9 -20.87 -7.55 -10.48
CA PRO A 9 -20.55 -8.52 -11.54
C PRO A 9 -19.10 -9.00 -11.38
N ARG A 10 -18.87 -10.30 -11.58
CA ARG A 10 -17.55 -10.93 -11.43
C ARG A 10 -16.44 -10.27 -12.24
N TRP A 11 -16.74 -9.78 -13.43
CA TRP A 11 -15.76 -9.08 -14.27
C TRP A 11 -15.28 -7.78 -13.63
N PHE A 12 -16.15 -7.09 -12.88
CA PHE A 12 -15.77 -5.88 -12.16
C PHE A 12 -14.82 -6.20 -10.99
N LEU A 13 -15.10 -7.26 -10.23
CA LEU A 13 -14.22 -7.73 -9.16
C LEU A 13 -12.84 -8.14 -9.69
N LEU A 14 -12.82 -8.89 -10.80
CA LEU A 14 -11.57 -9.29 -11.45
C LEU A 14 -10.79 -8.09 -11.98
N GLY A 15 -11.47 -7.13 -12.60
CA GLY A 15 -10.86 -5.90 -13.08
C GLY A 15 -10.24 -5.08 -11.95
N THR A 16 -10.95 -4.92 -10.85
CA THR A 16 -10.45 -4.20 -9.66
C THR A 16 -9.25 -4.93 -9.04
N ALA A 17 -9.32 -6.25 -8.89
CA ALA A 17 -8.21 -7.05 -8.38
C ALA A 17 -6.96 -6.93 -9.26
N LEU A 18 -7.14 -6.94 -10.58
CA LEU A 18 -6.03 -6.78 -11.53
C LEU A 18 -5.41 -5.39 -11.43
N VAL A 19 -6.24 -4.35 -11.40
CA VAL A 19 -5.75 -2.96 -11.31
C VAL A 19 -5.04 -2.70 -9.99
N THR A 20 -5.64 -3.11 -8.86
CA THR A 20 -5.00 -2.93 -7.54
C THR A 20 -3.70 -3.71 -7.43
N GLY A 21 -3.65 -4.94 -7.92
CA GLY A 21 -2.43 -5.74 -7.98
C GLY A 21 -1.34 -5.10 -8.84
N ALA A 22 -1.70 -4.58 -10.01
CA ALA A 22 -0.77 -3.87 -10.89
C ALA A 22 -0.21 -2.60 -10.25
N VAL A 23 -1.05 -1.84 -9.52
CA VAL A 23 -0.61 -0.65 -8.78
C VAL A 23 0.35 -1.02 -7.65
N VAL A 24 0.09 -2.09 -6.92
CA VAL A 24 1.02 -2.57 -5.87
C VAL A 24 2.37 -2.96 -6.46
N MET A 25 2.39 -3.70 -7.57
CA MET A 25 3.63 -4.03 -8.30
C MET A 25 4.37 -2.77 -8.76
N ALA A 26 3.64 -1.76 -9.25
CA ALA A 26 4.24 -0.48 -9.63
C ALA A 26 4.85 0.23 -8.41
N LEU A 27 4.19 0.18 -7.24
CA LEU A 27 4.73 0.74 -6.00
C LEU A 27 6.01 0.04 -5.55
N GLU A 28 6.13 -1.28 -5.71
CA GLU A 28 7.37 -2.02 -5.42
C GLU A 28 8.52 -1.55 -6.31
N ILE A 29 8.29 -1.46 -7.62
CA ILE A 29 9.31 -1.03 -8.59
C ILE A 29 9.71 0.43 -8.35
N LEU A 30 8.73 1.31 -8.13
CA LEU A 30 8.99 2.73 -7.83
C LEU A 30 9.68 2.88 -6.48
N GLY A 31 9.28 2.10 -5.47
CA GLY A 31 9.90 2.08 -4.15
C GLY A 31 11.38 1.75 -4.21
N SER A 32 11.77 0.75 -4.98
CA SER A 32 13.18 0.40 -5.16
C SER A 32 13.98 1.55 -5.80
N ARG A 33 13.39 2.25 -6.76
CA ARG A 33 14.01 3.43 -7.40
C ARG A 33 14.09 4.64 -6.48
N LEU A 34 13.12 4.81 -5.58
CA LEU A 34 13.11 5.90 -4.59
C LEU A 34 14.18 5.69 -3.50
N LEU A 35 14.35 4.45 -3.05
CA LEU A 35 15.32 4.12 -2.00
C LEU A 35 16.76 4.01 -2.51
N ALA A 36 16.96 3.64 -3.78
CA ALA A 36 18.28 3.40 -4.36
C ALA A 36 19.27 4.57 -4.26
N PRO A 37 18.90 5.86 -4.44
CA PRO A 37 19.81 6.97 -4.34
C PRO A 37 20.40 7.18 -2.93
N VAL A 38 19.65 6.80 -1.88
CA VAL A 38 19.99 7.01 -0.47
C VAL A 38 20.60 5.75 0.14
N PHE A 39 19.96 4.60 -0.04
CA PHE A 39 20.37 3.34 0.61
C PHE A 39 21.09 2.37 -0.34
N GLY A 40 21.23 2.72 -1.61
CA GLY A 40 21.80 1.82 -2.62
C GLY A 40 20.83 0.73 -3.08
N SER A 41 21.29 -0.16 -3.96
CA SER A 41 20.53 -1.30 -4.49
C SER A 41 21.01 -2.63 -3.87
N SER A 42 21.02 -2.71 -2.55
CA SER A 42 21.46 -3.90 -1.82
C SER A 42 20.33 -4.92 -1.62
N LEU A 43 20.72 -6.15 -1.30
CA LEU A 43 19.77 -7.21 -0.93
C LEU A 43 18.90 -6.81 0.27
N PHE A 44 19.43 -6.00 1.19
CA PHE A 44 18.69 -5.50 2.34
C PHE A 44 17.56 -4.53 1.94
N VAL A 45 17.79 -3.69 0.94
CA VAL A 45 16.77 -2.77 0.40
C VAL A 45 15.63 -3.56 -0.25
N TRP A 46 15.96 -4.55 -1.08
CA TRP A 46 14.96 -5.42 -1.71
C TRP A 46 14.19 -6.26 -0.68
N GLY A 47 14.88 -6.85 0.28
CA GLY A 47 14.24 -7.62 1.35
C GLY A 47 13.32 -6.76 2.22
N ALA A 48 13.73 -5.54 2.56
CA ALA A 48 12.91 -4.59 3.31
C ALA A 48 11.65 -4.18 2.53
N LEU A 49 11.78 -3.85 1.24
CA LEU A 49 10.65 -3.49 0.38
C LEU A 49 9.61 -4.63 0.32
N ILE A 50 10.04 -5.81 -0.06
CA ILE A 50 9.14 -6.97 -0.20
C ILE A 50 8.49 -7.29 1.14
N GLY A 51 9.27 -7.36 2.22
CA GLY A 51 8.78 -7.70 3.55
C GLY A 51 7.76 -6.67 4.07
N VAL A 52 8.04 -5.39 3.94
CA VAL A 52 7.14 -4.31 4.39
C VAL A 52 5.86 -4.28 3.57
N ILE A 53 5.95 -4.39 2.24
CA ILE A 53 4.76 -4.37 1.37
C ILE A 53 3.87 -5.60 1.64
N LEU A 54 4.44 -6.79 1.78
CA LEU A 54 3.67 -8.00 2.11
C LEU A 54 3.00 -7.89 3.49
N ALA A 55 3.69 -7.36 4.50
CA ALA A 55 3.12 -7.12 5.82
C ALA A 55 1.98 -6.09 5.75
N ALA A 56 2.17 -5.00 5.02
CA ALA A 56 1.14 -3.97 4.80
C ALA A 56 -0.07 -4.54 4.07
N MET A 57 0.14 -5.35 3.03
CA MET A 57 -0.94 -6.01 2.28
C MET A 57 -1.72 -6.98 3.17
N SER A 58 -1.05 -7.83 3.94
CA SER A 58 -1.71 -8.78 4.84
C SER A 58 -2.56 -8.09 5.87
N SER A 59 -2.05 -7.02 6.49
CA SER A 59 -2.80 -6.21 7.45
C SER A 59 -3.95 -5.43 6.79
N GLY A 60 -3.75 -4.94 5.57
CA GLY A 60 -4.78 -4.27 4.77
C GLY A 60 -5.94 -5.19 4.41
N TYR A 61 -5.66 -6.44 4.00
CA TYR A 61 -6.71 -7.44 3.77
C TYR A 61 -7.53 -7.74 5.02
N ALA A 62 -6.87 -7.95 6.16
CA ALA A 62 -7.54 -8.21 7.43
C ALA A 62 -8.40 -7.01 7.86
N PHE A 63 -7.86 -5.81 7.74
CA PHE A 63 -8.57 -4.57 8.09
C PHE A 63 -9.74 -4.30 7.15
N GLY A 64 -9.55 -4.43 5.84
CA GLY A 64 -10.59 -4.21 4.83
C GLY A 64 -11.77 -5.15 5.02
N GLY A 65 -11.52 -6.45 5.31
CA GLY A 65 -12.55 -7.42 5.65
C GLY A 65 -13.32 -7.03 6.93
N TRP A 66 -12.60 -6.70 8.00
CA TRP A 66 -13.21 -6.33 9.28
C TRP A 66 -14.07 -5.06 9.20
N VAL A 67 -13.63 -4.05 8.42
CA VAL A 67 -14.38 -2.81 8.26
C VAL A 67 -15.61 -3.01 7.36
N SER A 68 -15.48 -3.84 6.32
CA SER A 68 -16.60 -4.17 5.42
C SER A 68 -17.77 -4.84 6.14
N ASP A 69 -17.51 -5.61 7.18
CA ASP A 69 -18.57 -6.23 8.00
C ASP A 69 -19.36 -5.20 8.83
N ARG A 70 -18.85 -3.98 9.00
CA ARG A 70 -19.45 -2.95 9.87
C ARG A 70 -20.01 -1.75 9.13
N TYR A 71 -19.52 -1.45 7.96
CA TYR A 71 -19.85 -0.23 7.21
C TYR A 71 -20.27 -0.55 5.77
N THR A 72 -20.96 0.39 5.14
CA THR A 72 -21.37 0.25 3.74
C THR A 72 -20.17 0.16 2.82
N SER A 73 -20.04 -0.91 2.05
CA SER A 73 -18.92 -1.23 1.17
C SER A 73 -18.45 -0.06 0.29
N GLY A 74 -19.38 0.73 -0.25
CA GLY A 74 -19.02 1.87 -1.12
C GLY A 74 -18.28 3.00 -0.40
N GLN A 75 -18.61 3.29 0.86
CA GLN A 75 -17.92 4.34 1.65
C GLN A 75 -16.53 3.89 2.05
N VAL A 76 -16.38 2.63 2.46
CA VAL A 76 -15.09 2.03 2.82
C VAL A 76 -14.16 2.02 1.62
N LEU A 77 -14.66 1.61 0.45
CA LEU A 77 -13.92 1.60 -0.79
C LEU A 77 -13.39 3.00 -1.16
N ALA A 78 -14.29 4.00 -1.15
CA ALA A 78 -13.90 5.38 -1.46
C ALA A 78 -12.86 5.91 -0.48
N ALA A 79 -13.02 5.65 0.82
CA ALA A 79 -12.07 6.08 1.84
C ALA A 79 -10.68 5.45 1.65
N LEU A 80 -10.61 4.14 1.38
CA LEU A 80 -9.35 3.43 1.16
C LEU A 80 -8.63 3.93 -0.11
N LEU A 81 -9.37 4.16 -1.19
CA LEU A 81 -8.80 4.67 -2.43
C LEU A 81 -8.31 6.12 -2.29
N LEU A 82 -9.08 6.98 -1.62
CA LEU A 82 -8.67 8.37 -1.36
C LEU A 82 -7.46 8.42 -0.44
N PHE A 83 -7.43 7.60 0.61
CA PHE A 83 -6.29 7.49 1.51
C PHE A 83 -5.03 7.05 0.77
N SER A 84 -5.11 5.96 -0.01
CA SER A 84 -3.96 5.41 -0.74
C SER A 84 -3.47 6.38 -1.82
N GLY A 85 -4.38 6.98 -2.59
CA GLY A 85 -4.04 7.95 -3.62
C GLY A 85 -3.46 9.23 -3.04
N GLY A 86 -4.07 9.76 -1.98
CA GLY A 86 -3.58 10.95 -1.26
C GLY A 86 -2.20 10.73 -0.66
N TRP A 87 -1.95 9.58 -0.04
CA TRP A 87 -0.64 9.25 0.51
C TRP A 87 0.41 9.09 -0.59
N THR A 88 0.09 8.40 -1.68
CA THR A 88 1.00 8.27 -2.83
C THR A 88 1.36 9.63 -3.43
N PHE A 89 0.39 10.54 -3.53
CA PHE A 89 0.62 11.89 -4.00
C PHE A 89 1.54 12.67 -3.03
N LEU A 90 1.29 12.57 -1.72
CA LEU A 90 2.12 13.19 -0.70
C LEU A 90 3.56 12.68 -0.76
N VAL A 91 3.75 11.36 -0.87
CA VAL A 91 5.07 10.74 -1.02
C VAL A 91 5.79 11.23 -2.27
N ALA A 92 5.09 11.36 -3.40
CA ALA A 92 5.71 11.87 -4.63
C ALA A 92 6.33 13.27 -4.44
N TRP A 93 5.74 14.08 -3.58
CA TRP A 93 6.21 15.44 -3.29
C TRP A 93 7.27 15.51 -2.19
N THR A 94 7.17 14.67 -1.16
CA THR A 94 7.96 14.75 0.08
C THR A 94 9.00 13.64 0.25
N ASN A 95 9.19 12.75 -0.75
CA ASN A 95 10.08 11.60 -0.60
C ASN A 95 11.53 11.98 -0.29
N GLN A 96 12.09 12.97 -0.99
CA GLN A 96 13.49 13.38 -0.85
C GLN A 96 13.83 13.83 0.59
N PRO A 97 13.15 14.84 1.18
CA PRO A 97 13.47 15.26 2.54
C PRO A 97 13.28 14.16 3.57
N ILE A 98 12.25 13.33 3.43
CA ILE A 98 11.98 12.23 4.36
C ILE A 98 13.11 11.17 4.31
N LEU A 99 13.55 10.79 3.11
CA LEU A 99 14.63 9.82 2.95
C LEU A 99 15.94 10.29 3.56
N PHE A 100 16.31 11.56 3.34
CA PHE A 100 17.53 12.14 3.93
C PHE A 100 17.46 12.23 5.45
N GLU A 101 16.30 12.54 6.03
CA GLU A 101 16.15 12.57 7.49
C GLU A 101 16.22 11.16 8.08
N ILE A 102 15.64 10.15 7.43
CA ILE A 102 15.74 8.76 7.88
C ILE A 102 17.19 8.25 7.79
N GLU A 103 17.92 8.60 6.73
CA GLU A 103 19.33 8.24 6.58
C GLU A 103 20.19 8.82 7.71
N LYS A 104 19.96 10.09 8.09
CA LYS A 104 20.67 10.73 9.20
C LYS A 104 20.36 10.10 10.55
N LEU A 105 19.08 9.71 10.76
CA LEU A 105 18.62 9.12 12.02
C LEU A 105 19.09 7.66 12.18
N VAL A 106 19.12 6.91 11.08
CA VAL A 106 19.42 5.47 11.09
C VAL A 106 20.52 5.19 10.08
N GLN A 107 21.76 5.27 10.56
CA GLN A 107 22.96 4.99 9.76
C GLN A 107 23.20 3.49 9.50
N ASP A 108 22.33 2.62 10.02
CA ASP A 108 22.42 1.17 9.82
C ASP A 108 21.80 0.79 8.46
N PRO A 109 22.57 0.16 7.55
CA PRO A 109 22.10 -0.22 6.22
C PRO A 109 20.99 -1.28 6.22
N ARG A 110 20.69 -1.88 7.37
CA ARG A 110 19.59 -2.86 7.51
C ARG A 110 18.28 -2.22 7.89
N TRP A 111 18.30 -1.28 8.85
CA TRP A 111 17.09 -0.68 9.41
C TRP A 111 16.63 0.58 8.67
N GLY A 112 17.55 1.34 8.07
CA GLY A 112 17.23 2.52 7.29
C GLY A 112 16.22 2.26 6.17
N PRO A 113 16.49 1.30 5.26
CA PRO A 113 15.56 0.94 4.20
C PRO A 113 14.22 0.42 4.69
N CYS A 114 14.21 -0.34 5.81
CA CYS A 114 13.00 -0.88 6.40
C CYS A 114 12.08 0.24 6.92
N LEU A 115 12.64 1.22 7.64
CA LEU A 115 11.89 2.38 8.11
C LEU A 115 11.39 3.25 6.95
N ALA A 116 12.24 3.51 5.96
CA ALA A 116 11.85 4.27 4.78
C ALA A 116 10.71 3.61 4.00
N ALA A 117 10.80 2.29 3.75
CA ALA A 117 9.74 1.53 3.10
C ALA A 117 8.45 1.54 3.93
N THR A 118 8.55 1.40 5.26
CA THR A 118 7.38 1.43 6.15
C THR A 118 6.67 2.78 6.11
N VAL A 119 7.40 3.89 6.17
CA VAL A 119 6.80 5.23 6.17
C VAL A 119 6.23 5.60 4.80
N LEU A 120 6.96 5.32 3.73
CA LEU A 120 6.61 5.79 2.39
C LEU A 120 5.64 4.86 1.65
N LEU A 121 5.83 3.54 1.76
CA LEU A 121 5.15 2.55 0.91
C LEU A 121 4.12 1.70 1.65
N ALA A 122 4.26 1.48 2.95
CA ALA A 122 3.30 0.66 3.69
C ALA A 122 1.88 1.27 3.71
N PRO A 123 1.65 2.58 3.93
CA PRO A 123 0.31 3.13 3.96
C PRO A 123 -0.47 2.99 2.65
N PRO A 124 0.09 3.31 1.46
CA PRO A 124 -0.64 3.09 0.22
C PRO A 124 -0.86 1.61 -0.11
N ALA A 125 0.11 0.73 0.19
CA ALA A 125 -0.04 -0.71 -0.01
C ALA A 125 -1.14 -1.30 0.91
N PHE A 126 -1.19 -0.86 2.16
CA PHE A 126 -2.24 -1.21 3.12
C PHE A 126 -3.63 -0.82 2.62
N GLY A 127 -3.81 0.43 2.19
CA GLY A 127 -5.09 0.92 1.71
C GLY A 127 -5.55 0.22 0.43
N LEU A 128 -4.65 0.02 -0.55
CA LEU A 128 -4.97 -0.67 -1.81
C LEU A 128 -5.36 -2.13 -1.60
N SER A 129 -4.68 -2.83 -0.69
CA SER A 129 -4.98 -4.23 -0.41
C SER A 129 -6.33 -4.41 0.30
N GLY A 130 -6.76 -3.45 1.13
CA GLY A 130 -8.06 -3.45 1.79
C GLY A 130 -9.25 -3.27 0.84
N VAL A 131 -9.02 -2.79 -0.38
CA VAL A 131 -10.08 -2.56 -1.38
C VAL A 131 -10.78 -3.86 -1.78
N LEU A 132 -10.03 -4.94 -2.02
CA LEU A 132 -10.60 -6.20 -2.50
C LEU A 132 -11.57 -6.84 -1.51
N PRO A 133 -11.22 -7.07 -0.24
CA PRO A 133 -12.16 -7.62 0.75
C PRO A 133 -13.31 -6.65 1.07
N ALA A 134 -13.12 -5.35 0.92
CA ALA A 134 -14.19 -4.38 1.10
C ALA A 134 -15.28 -4.43 0.01
N MET A 135 -15.02 -5.11 -1.11
CA MET A 135 -15.98 -5.30 -2.21
C MET A 135 -16.73 -6.64 -2.14
N LEU A 136 -16.25 -7.59 -1.35
CA LEU A 136 -16.84 -8.94 -1.21
C LEU A 136 -17.92 -8.98 -0.15
#